data_31770f9b3337962832b62e80fc0ec19f
#
_entry.id   31770f9b3337962832b62e80fc0ec19f
#
_cell.length_a   1.000
_cell.length_b   1.000
_cell.length_c   1.000
_cell.angle_alpha   90.00
_cell.angle_beta   90.00
_cell.angle_gamma   90.00
#
_symmetry.space_group_name_H-M   'P 1'
#
loop_
_entity.id
_entity.type
_entity.pdbx_description
1 polymer ?
#
loop_
_entity_poly.entity_id
_entity_poly.type
_entity_poly.pdbx_seq_one_letter_code
_entity_poly.pdbx_strand_id
1 'polypeptide(L)'
;MKYPCLIQKQFCRTPVHVHLESEELNNLGAPKYVFDADLMCNFQDKAKTILTAEKKLVQVTGTAMFPGDIAPDLPSLSGGTLTVFGQERRIEQGCKNRNPDGSVNYCSLEVV
;
A
#
# COMPACT_ATOMS: atom_id res chain seq x y z
N MET A 1 2.17 21.87 9.19
CA MET A 1 2.54 21.15 10.42
C MET A 1 2.82 19.70 10.11
N LYS A 2 3.90 19.18 10.62
CA LYS A 2 4.29 17.78 10.41
C LYS A 2 4.22 17.02 11.72
N TYR A 3 3.37 16.01 11.78
CA TYR A 3 3.25 15.14 12.95
C TYR A 3 4.36 14.09 12.97
N PRO A 4 4.70 13.53 14.13
CA PRO A 4 5.51 12.32 14.19
C PRO A 4 4.86 11.20 13.38
N CYS A 5 5.68 10.29 12.84
CA CYS A 5 5.15 9.15 12.10
C CYS A 5 4.27 8.30 13.02
N LEU A 6 3.01 8.10 12.62
CA LEU A 6 2.03 7.35 13.42
C LEU A 6 2.32 5.85 13.41
N ILE A 7 3.01 5.36 12.38
CA ILE A 7 3.43 3.96 12.29
C ILE A 7 4.91 3.90 12.65
N GLN A 8 5.21 3.41 13.84
CA GLN A 8 6.58 3.35 14.34
C GLN A 8 7.32 2.15 13.76
N LYS A 9 8.54 2.38 13.28
CA LYS A 9 9.37 1.33 12.67
C LYS A 9 9.61 0.14 13.61
N GLN A 10 9.68 0.38 14.91
CA GLN A 10 9.90 -0.69 15.89
C GLN A 10 8.79 -1.72 15.95
N PHE A 11 7.58 -1.36 15.47
CA PHE A 11 6.44 -2.26 15.39
C PHE A 11 6.24 -2.85 13.98
N CYS A 12 7.08 -2.48 13.03
CA CYS A 12 7.02 -2.98 11.66
C CYS A 12 7.98 -4.16 11.53
N ARG A 13 7.52 -5.34 11.94
CA ARG A 13 8.34 -6.55 12.01
C ARG A 13 7.94 -7.65 11.02
N THR A 14 6.92 -7.44 10.24
CA THR A 14 6.46 -8.41 9.25
C THR A 14 7.14 -8.15 7.92
N PRO A 15 7.97 -9.09 7.41
CA PRO A 15 8.58 -8.94 6.09
C PRO A 15 7.55 -9.17 5.00
N VAL A 16 7.52 -8.28 4.01
CA VAL A 16 6.62 -8.39 2.87
C VAL A 16 7.37 -8.01 1.59
N HIS A 17 6.90 -8.55 0.47
CA HIS A 17 7.35 -8.13 -0.86
C HIS A 17 6.19 -7.38 -1.52
N VAL A 18 6.44 -6.14 -1.92
CA VAL A 18 5.44 -5.26 -2.51
C VAL A 18 5.77 -5.02 -3.97
N HIS A 19 4.80 -5.26 -4.84
CA HIS A 19 4.87 -4.95 -6.26
C HIS A 19 3.72 -4.02 -6.60
N LEU A 20 4.05 -2.79 -7.02
CA LEU A 20 3.09 -1.76 -7.39
C LEU A 20 3.33 -1.33 -8.82
N GLU A 21 2.25 -1.06 -9.55
CA GLU A 21 2.30 -0.57 -10.91
C GLU A 21 1.57 0.76 -11.02
N SER A 22 2.13 1.64 -11.84
CA SER A 22 1.51 2.93 -12.15
C SER A 22 0.27 2.74 -13.02
N GLU A 23 -0.75 3.58 -12.83
CA GLU A 23 -1.90 3.63 -13.72
C GLU A 23 -1.56 4.23 -15.07
N GLU A 24 -0.49 5.05 -15.16
CA GLU A 24 -0.01 5.61 -16.40
C GLU A 24 0.69 4.54 -17.22
N LEU A 25 0.38 4.48 -18.50
CA LEU A 25 0.99 3.55 -19.43
C LEU A 25 2.03 4.26 -20.28
N ASN A 26 3.10 3.54 -20.64
CA ASN A 26 4.08 4.02 -21.60
C ASN A 26 3.58 3.77 -23.06
N ASN A 27 4.39 4.14 -24.06
CA ASN A 27 4.01 3.99 -25.46
C ASN A 27 3.80 2.54 -25.90
N LEU A 28 4.26 1.58 -25.11
CA LEU A 28 4.13 0.14 -25.40
C LEU A 28 2.94 -0.49 -24.67
N GLY A 29 2.16 0.30 -23.92
CA GLY A 29 1.02 -0.21 -23.17
C GLY A 29 1.38 -0.84 -21.83
N ALA A 30 2.63 -0.77 -21.40
CA ALA A 30 3.07 -1.26 -20.09
C ALA A 30 3.03 -0.13 -19.05
N PRO A 31 2.95 -0.45 -17.74
CA PRO A 31 3.01 0.58 -16.70
C PRO A 31 4.26 1.43 -16.82
N LYS A 32 4.11 2.75 -16.71
CA LYS A 32 5.21 3.70 -16.84
C LYS A 32 6.21 3.57 -15.68
N TYR A 33 5.70 3.33 -14.47
CA TYR A 33 6.51 3.12 -13.27
C TYR A 33 6.13 1.82 -12.61
N VAL A 34 7.13 1.07 -12.18
CA VAL A 34 6.97 -0.17 -11.42
C VAL A 34 7.79 -0.04 -10.14
N PHE A 35 7.16 -0.31 -9.01
CA PHE A 35 7.83 -0.38 -7.71
C PHE A 35 7.83 -1.83 -7.26
N ASP A 36 9.00 -2.36 -6.94
CA ASP A 36 9.15 -3.75 -6.50
C ASP A 36 10.25 -3.78 -5.44
N ALA A 37 9.88 -4.10 -4.20
CA ALA A 37 10.82 -4.08 -3.10
C ALA A 37 10.38 -4.97 -1.94
N ASP A 38 11.37 -5.42 -1.16
CA ASP A 38 11.15 -6.10 0.12
C ASP A 38 11.11 -5.05 1.22
N LEU A 39 10.03 -5.04 1.99
CA LEU A 39 9.80 -4.06 3.03
C LEU A 39 9.37 -4.72 4.33
N MET A 40 9.53 -3.99 5.43
CA MET A 40 9.00 -4.39 6.73
C MET A 40 7.78 -3.55 7.05
N CYS A 41 6.72 -4.18 7.53
CA CYS A 41 5.47 -3.49 7.82
C CYS A 41 4.83 -3.99 9.11
N ASN A 42 3.81 -3.27 9.56
CA ASN A 42 2.89 -3.73 10.59
C ASN A 42 1.69 -4.32 9.85
N PHE A 43 1.63 -5.65 9.78
CA PHE A 43 0.55 -6.35 9.08
C PHE A 43 -0.48 -6.85 10.08
N GLN A 44 -1.75 -6.53 9.82
CA GLN A 44 -2.88 -6.96 10.65
C GLN A 44 -3.88 -7.70 9.78
N ASP A 45 -4.26 -8.89 10.21
CA ASP A 45 -5.36 -9.62 9.59
C ASP A 45 -6.66 -8.93 9.97
N LYS A 46 -7.47 -8.62 8.96
CA LYS A 46 -8.79 -7.98 9.16
C LYS A 46 -9.76 -8.55 8.16
N ALA A 47 -10.97 -8.82 8.64
CA ALA A 47 -12.07 -9.18 7.77
C ALA A 47 -13.04 -8.01 7.73
N LYS A 48 -13.03 -7.26 6.63
CA LYS A 48 -13.99 -6.17 6.44
C LYS A 48 -14.39 -6.08 4.97
N THR A 49 -15.58 -5.54 4.73
CA THR A 49 -16.08 -5.30 3.38
C THR A 49 -15.89 -3.81 3.06
N ILE A 50 -15.26 -3.53 1.92
CA ILE A 50 -15.08 -2.15 1.44
C ILE A 50 -15.83 -1.95 0.13
N LEU A 51 -16.21 -0.71 -0.15
CA LEU A 51 -16.77 -0.31 -1.43
C LEU A 51 -15.64 0.29 -2.26
N THR A 52 -15.33 -0.35 -3.38
CA THR A 52 -14.28 0.12 -4.27
C THR A 52 -14.75 1.29 -5.14
N ALA A 53 -13.82 1.95 -5.84
CA ALA A 53 -14.13 3.01 -6.77
C ALA A 53 -15.06 2.55 -7.91
N GLU A 54 -15.07 1.27 -8.20
CA GLU A 54 -15.95 0.64 -9.19
C GLU A 54 -17.34 0.33 -8.61
N LYS A 55 -17.62 0.76 -7.37
CA LYS A 55 -18.87 0.49 -6.64
C LYS A 55 -19.11 -1.00 -6.41
N LYS A 56 -18.05 -1.77 -6.29
CA LYS A 56 -18.08 -3.19 -6.03
C LYS A 56 -17.73 -3.46 -4.58
N LEU A 57 -18.49 -4.32 -3.91
CA LEU A 57 -18.19 -4.75 -2.54
C LEU A 57 -17.11 -5.83 -2.59
N VAL A 58 -16.00 -5.59 -1.89
CA VAL A 58 -14.88 -6.52 -1.83
C VAL A 58 -14.54 -6.78 -0.37
N GLN A 59 -14.29 -8.04 -0.03
CA GLN A 59 -13.87 -8.42 1.30
C GLN A 59 -12.36 -8.32 1.43
N VAL A 60 -11.89 -7.45 2.31
CA VAL A 60 -10.48 -7.27 2.64
C VAL A 60 -10.11 -8.28 3.72
N THR A 61 -8.97 -8.95 3.56
CA THR A 61 -8.49 -9.96 4.51
C THR A 61 -7.32 -9.46 5.38
N GLY A 62 -6.68 -8.35 5.01
CA GLY A 62 -5.58 -7.81 5.81
C GLY A 62 -5.24 -6.38 5.44
N THR A 63 -4.52 -5.73 6.34
CA THR A 63 -4.01 -4.37 6.14
C THR A 63 -2.53 -4.33 6.49
N ALA A 64 -1.71 -3.83 5.56
CA ALA A 64 -0.28 -3.60 5.77
C ALA A 64 -0.04 -2.10 5.96
N MET A 65 0.65 -1.73 7.03
CA MET A 65 0.96 -0.32 7.34
C MET A 65 2.47 -0.12 7.31
N PHE A 66 2.91 0.91 6.61
CA PHE A 66 4.32 1.22 6.41
C PHE A 66 4.64 2.62 6.91
N PRO A 67 5.78 2.82 7.59
CA PRO A 67 6.18 4.16 8.02
C PRO A 67 6.65 4.99 6.83
N GLY A 68 6.20 6.25 6.75
CA GLY A 68 6.60 7.17 5.70
C GLY A 68 6.02 6.83 4.33
N ASP A 69 6.61 7.39 3.27
CA ASP A 69 6.20 7.18 1.89
C ASP A 69 7.05 6.07 1.26
N ILE A 70 6.43 4.91 1.00
CA ILE A 70 7.15 3.75 0.45
C ILE A 70 7.41 3.87 -1.05
N ALA A 71 6.62 4.67 -1.75
CA ALA A 71 6.73 4.83 -3.19
C ALA A 71 6.52 6.30 -3.58
N PRO A 72 7.55 7.17 -3.36
CA PRO A 72 7.40 8.60 -3.64
C PRO A 72 7.09 8.92 -5.10
N ASP A 73 7.52 8.07 -6.03
CA ASP A 73 7.30 8.27 -7.46
C ASP A 73 5.89 7.90 -7.90
N LEU A 74 5.11 7.23 -7.06
CA LEU A 74 3.75 6.83 -7.37
C LEU A 74 2.76 7.72 -6.61
N PRO A 75 1.85 8.41 -7.31
CA PRO A 75 0.85 9.26 -6.63
C PRO A 75 -0.21 8.45 -5.89
N SER A 76 -0.43 7.21 -6.29
CA SER A 76 -1.38 6.31 -5.64
C SER A 76 -0.78 4.92 -5.46
N LEU A 77 -1.32 4.16 -4.51
CA LEU A 77 -0.80 2.84 -4.11
C LEU A 77 -1.79 1.73 -4.46
N SER A 78 -2.34 1.75 -5.66
CA SER A 78 -3.25 0.71 -6.14
C SER A 78 -2.65 -0.08 -7.30
N GLY A 79 -3.26 -1.21 -7.63
CA GLY A 79 -2.90 -1.96 -8.82
C GLY A 79 -1.64 -2.80 -8.70
N GLY A 80 -1.47 -3.52 -7.58
CA GLY A 80 -0.32 -4.37 -7.39
C GLY A 80 -0.61 -5.58 -6.52
N THR A 81 0.46 -6.25 -6.09
CA THR A 81 0.39 -7.41 -5.21
C THR A 81 1.29 -7.24 -4.00
N LEU A 82 0.94 -7.91 -2.92
CA LEU A 82 1.72 -7.95 -1.70
C LEU A 82 1.87 -9.41 -1.27
N THR A 83 3.11 -9.86 -1.14
CA THR A 83 3.41 -11.21 -0.67
C THR A 83 3.74 -11.14 0.81
N VAL A 84 2.96 -11.82 1.64
CA VAL A 84 3.14 -11.88 3.10
C VAL A 84 2.89 -13.30 3.58
N PHE A 85 3.71 -13.77 4.51
CA PHE A 85 3.64 -15.14 5.04
C PHE A 85 3.65 -16.22 3.94
N GLY A 86 4.43 -15.98 2.86
CA GLY A 86 4.53 -16.91 1.74
C GLY A 86 3.32 -16.94 0.80
N GLN A 87 2.38 -16.01 0.95
CA GLN A 87 1.19 -15.92 0.11
C GLN A 87 1.15 -14.59 -0.62
N GLU A 88 0.92 -14.65 -1.93
CA GLU A 88 0.71 -13.45 -2.74
C GLU A 88 -0.75 -13.04 -2.64
N ARG A 89 -0.98 -11.78 -2.29
CA ARG A 89 -2.33 -11.20 -2.16
C ARG A 89 -2.44 -9.97 -3.04
N ARG A 90 -3.60 -9.77 -3.64
CA ARG A 90 -3.87 -8.60 -4.47
C ARG A 90 -4.14 -7.40 -3.60
N ILE A 91 -3.53 -6.25 -3.95
CA ILE A 91 -3.78 -4.98 -3.30
C ILE A 91 -5.06 -4.39 -3.89
N GLU A 92 -6.10 -4.31 -3.08
CA GLU A 92 -7.38 -3.77 -3.52
C GLU A 92 -7.43 -2.26 -3.40
N GLN A 93 -6.85 -1.73 -2.32
CA GLN A 93 -6.87 -0.31 -2.05
C GLN A 93 -5.62 0.09 -1.29
N GLY A 94 -5.03 1.21 -1.67
CA GLY A 94 -3.88 1.79 -0.97
C GLY A 94 -4.14 3.25 -0.64
N CYS A 95 -3.50 3.73 0.41
CA CYS A 95 -3.67 5.09 0.88
C CYS A 95 -2.35 5.66 1.40
N LYS A 96 -2.05 6.91 1.02
CA LYS A 96 -0.98 7.69 1.62
C LYS A 96 -1.61 8.64 2.63
N ASN A 97 -1.39 8.39 3.90
CA ASN A 97 -1.95 9.20 4.99
C ASN A 97 -1.04 10.40 5.23
N ARG A 98 -1.57 11.61 5.05
CA ARG A 98 -0.78 12.82 5.00
C ARG A 98 -0.89 13.66 6.27
N ASN A 99 0.20 14.37 6.57
CA ASN A 99 0.21 15.44 7.57
C ASN A 99 -0.53 16.67 7.03
N PRO A 100 -0.89 17.63 7.90
CA PRO A 100 -1.52 18.87 7.45
C PRO A 100 -0.70 19.68 6.44
N ASP A 101 0.64 19.50 6.42
CA ASP A 101 1.52 20.18 5.45
C ASP A 101 1.59 19.47 4.09
N GLY A 102 0.89 18.35 3.92
CA GLY A 102 0.86 17.59 2.68
C GLY A 102 1.89 16.48 2.57
N SER A 103 2.85 16.41 3.48
CA SER A 103 3.82 15.31 3.49
C SER A 103 3.16 13.99 3.93
N VAL A 104 3.72 12.86 3.47
CA VAL A 104 3.17 11.55 3.82
C VAL A 104 3.66 11.13 5.20
N ASN A 105 2.74 10.84 6.11
CA ASN A 105 3.05 10.34 7.44
C ASN A 105 3.28 8.83 7.41
N TYR A 106 2.36 8.08 6.81
CA TYR A 106 2.49 6.63 6.64
C TYR A 106 1.62 6.17 5.45
N CYS A 107 1.90 4.95 4.98
CA CYS A 107 1.13 4.32 3.91
C CYS A 107 0.39 3.10 4.45
N SER A 108 -0.78 2.82 3.91
CA SER A 108 -1.53 1.61 4.22
C SER A 108 -2.01 0.93 2.93
N LEU A 109 -1.94 -0.40 2.91
CA LEU A 109 -2.40 -1.22 1.79
C LEU A 109 -3.43 -2.22 2.31
N GLU A 110 -4.59 -2.27 1.67
CA GLU A 110 -5.63 -3.25 1.99
C GLU A 110 -5.60 -4.35 0.94
N VAL A 111 -5.48 -5.60 1.40
CA VAL A 111 -5.26 -6.77 0.54
C VAL A 111 -6.39 -7.79 0.71
N VAL A 112 -6.61 -8.56 -0.36
CA VAL A 112 -7.65 -9.59 -0.40
C VAL A 112 -7.10 -11.01 -0.48
#